data_fbe9b5dc436207b42c00429d21bd3ed8
#
_entry.id   fbe9b5dc436207b42c00429d21bd3ed8
#
_cell.length_a   1.000
_cell.length_b   1.000
_cell.length_c   1.000
_cell.angle_alpha   90.00
_cell.angle_beta   90.00
_cell.angle_gamma   90.00
#
_symmetry.space_group_name_H-M   'P 1'
#
loop_
_entity.id
_entity.type
_entity.pdbx_description
1 polymer ?
#
loop_
_entity_poly.entity_id
_entity_poly.type
_entity_poly.pdbx_seq_one_letter_code
_entity_poly.pdbx_strand_id
1 'polypeptide(L)'
;PFYGPYHSMGKKRARPKESLVFATQSTHKLLAGISQASHVLVQDSQHRKLDRHLFNEAYLMHTSTSPQYAIIASCDVAAAMMEPPGGTALVEESILEALDFRRAMRKVEEEFGDQDWWFKVWGPDNLVDEGIGRADDWIIKDNEADAKWHGFGQLADGFNMLDPIKSTIVTPGLAMDGKF
;
A
#
# COMPACT_ATOMS: atom_id res chain seq x y z
N PRO A 1 6.27 -7.70 -5.62
CA PRO A 1 5.07 -7.16 -5.03
C PRO A 1 4.03 -8.24 -4.85
N PHE A 2 3.29 -8.07 -3.78
CA PHE A 2 2.19 -8.81 -3.34
C PHE A 2 1.16 -9.11 -4.36
N TYR A 3 1.00 -8.12 -5.23
CA TYR A 3 0.09 -8.17 -6.34
C TYR A 3 0.72 -8.96 -7.46
N GLY A 4 1.06 -10.20 -7.26
CA GLY A 4 1.64 -11.05 -8.29
C GLY A 4 1.04 -10.85 -9.70
N PRO A 5 1.25 -11.71 -10.65
CA PRO A 5 0.80 -11.52 -12.02
C PRO A 5 -0.72 -11.35 -12.18
N TYR A 6 -1.47 -11.55 -11.10
CA TYR A 6 -2.93 -11.53 -11.12
C TYR A 6 -3.58 -10.19 -10.75
N HIS A 7 -2.85 -9.32 -10.06
CA HIS A 7 -3.35 -8.03 -9.59
C HIS A 7 -2.36 -6.92 -9.94
N SER A 8 -2.18 -6.63 -11.22
CA SER A 8 -1.39 -5.47 -11.57
C SER A 8 -2.20 -4.20 -11.30
N MET A 9 -1.73 -3.39 -10.37
CA MET A 9 -2.23 -2.02 -10.24
C MET A 9 -1.83 -1.24 -11.49
N GLY A 10 -2.76 -1.04 -12.38
CA GLY A 10 -2.55 -0.31 -13.62
C GLY A 10 -2.16 -1.17 -14.82
N LYS A 11 -1.91 -0.52 -15.95
CA LYS A 11 -1.58 -1.18 -17.20
C LYS A 11 -0.26 -1.92 -17.10
N LYS A 12 -0.24 -3.18 -17.53
CA LYS A 12 0.97 -3.98 -17.65
C LYS A 12 1.99 -3.25 -18.53
N ARG A 13 3.07 -2.79 -17.92
CA ARG A 13 4.13 -2.10 -18.65
C ARG A 13 5.12 -3.09 -19.27
N ALA A 14 5.66 -2.74 -20.43
CA ALA A 14 6.73 -3.50 -21.03
C ALA A 14 7.96 -3.48 -20.11
N ARG A 15 8.70 -4.60 -20.07
CA ARG A 15 9.97 -4.68 -19.36
C ARG A 15 10.91 -3.60 -19.89
N PRO A 16 11.59 -2.82 -19.01
CA PRO A 16 12.56 -1.83 -19.47
C PRO A 16 13.66 -2.49 -20.31
N LYS A 17 14.13 -1.80 -21.32
CA LYS A 17 15.16 -2.34 -22.22
C LYS A 17 16.55 -2.32 -21.56
N GLU A 18 16.89 -1.23 -20.88
CA GLU A 18 18.24 -0.96 -20.39
C GLU A 18 18.35 -0.86 -18.85
N SER A 19 17.24 -0.68 -18.14
CA SER A 19 17.25 -0.43 -16.70
C SER A 19 17.05 -1.70 -15.89
N LEU A 20 17.89 -1.91 -14.88
CA LEU A 20 17.60 -2.84 -13.80
C LEU A 20 16.63 -2.16 -12.83
N VAL A 21 15.69 -2.92 -12.30
CA VAL A 21 14.75 -2.44 -11.29
C VAL A 21 14.99 -3.17 -10.00
N PHE A 22 15.16 -2.41 -8.93
CA PHE A 22 15.29 -2.92 -7.57
C PHE A 22 14.08 -2.45 -6.75
N ALA A 23 13.53 -3.35 -5.96
CA ALA A 23 12.50 -3.01 -4.99
C ALA A 23 12.84 -3.64 -3.64
N THR A 24 12.76 -2.85 -2.59
CA THR A 24 12.89 -3.32 -1.21
C THR A 24 11.52 -3.39 -0.55
N GLN A 25 11.27 -4.44 0.19
CA GLN A 25 9.99 -4.65 0.87
C GLN A 25 10.23 -5.08 2.31
N SER A 26 9.54 -4.43 3.22
CA SER A 26 9.53 -4.81 4.64
C SER A 26 8.37 -5.78 4.87
N THR A 27 8.64 -7.07 4.75
CA THR A 27 7.64 -8.13 4.93
C THR A 27 6.99 -8.07 6.31
N HIS A 28 7.76 -7.72 7.33
CA HIS A 28 7.29 -7.61 8.71
C HIS A 28 6.32 -6.45 8.98
N LYS A 29 6.22 -5.46 8.07
CA LYS A 29 5.35 -4.30 8.27
C LYS A 29 3.97 -4.46 7.65
N LEU A 30 3.88 -5.25 6.61
CA LEU A 30 2.65 -5.42 5.86
C LEU A 30 2.09 -6.84 5.96
N LEU A 31 2.94 -7.79 6.23
CA LEU A 31 2.61 -9.19 6.34
C LEU A 31 2.97 -9.76 7.70
N ALA A 32 2.62 -11.04 7.89
CA ALA A 32 2.91 -11.79 9.11
C ALA A 32 4.39 -12.17 9.29
N GLY A 33 5.33 -11.48 8.66
CA GLY A 33 6.76 -11.70 8.86
C GLY A 33 7.23 -11.25 10.25
N ILE A 34 8.18 -11.98 10.84
CA ILE A 34 8.82 -11.57 12.09
C ILE A 34 9.58 -10.25 11.87
N SER A 35 9.65 -9.42 12.91
CA SER A 35 10.37 -8.15 12.85
C SER A 35 11.76 -8.30 12.20
N GLN A 36 12.10 -7.36 11.34
CA GLN A 36 13.27 -7.32 10.46
C GLN A 36 13.17 -8.17 9.17
N ALA A 37 12.10 -8.97 9.00
CA ALA A 37 11.89 -9.69 7.75
C ALA A 37 11.72 -8.73 6.58
N SER A 38 12.54 -8.85 5.56
CA SER A 38 12.52 -8.01 4.38
C SER A 38 13.00 -8.75 3.13
N HIS A 39 12.63 -8.22 1.97
CA HIS A 39 13.06 -8.75 0.68
C HIS A 39 13.70 -7.66 -0.18
N VAL A 40 14.65 -8.07 -1.00
CA VAL A 40 15.13 -7.29 -2.13
C VAL A 40 14.72 -8.02 -3.40
N LEU A 41 13.87 -7.42 -4.19
CA LEU A 41 13.42 -7.94 -5.48
C LEU A 41 14.23 -7.28 -6.59
N VAL A 42 14.72 -8.08 -7.51
CA VAL A 42 15.50 -7.58 -8.64
C VAL A 42 14.88 -8.06 -9.94
N GLN A 43 14.64 -7.13 -10.85
CA GLN A 43 14.19 -7.42 -12.19
C GLN A 43 15.23 -7.04 -13.22
N ASP A 44 15.71 -8.02 -13.97
CA ASP A 44 16.57 -7.81 -15.13
C ASP A 44 15.84 -7.05 -16.24
N SER A 45 16.59 -6.23 -16.98
CA SER A 45 16.11 -5.66 -18.23
C SER A 45 16.27 -6.65 -19.41
N GLN A 46 15.83 -6.25 -20.60
CA GLN A 46 16.03 -7.06 -21.80
C GLN A 46 17.52 -7.24 -22.15
N HIS A 47 18.28 -6.16 -22.06
CA HIS A 47 19.68 -6.11 -22.51
C HIS A 47 20.69 -6.06 -21.36
N ARG A 48 20.26 -5.72 -20.17
CA ARG A 48 21.13 -5.65 -19.01
C ARG A 48 20.73 -6.69 -17.95
N LYS A 49 21.65 -7.57 -17.63
CA LYS A 49 21.49 -8.59 -16.61
C LYS A 49 22.20 -8.18 -15.34
N LEU A 50 21.63 -8.58 -14.20
CA LEU A 50 22.29 -8.44 -12.93
C LEU A 50 23.51 -9.38 -12.89
N ASP A 51 24.67 -8.82 -12.57
CA ASP A 51 25.80 -9.64 -12.15
C ASP A 51 25.53 -10.15 -10.72
N ARG A 52 25.17 -11.42 -10.64
CA ARG A 52 24.77 -12.04 -9.35
C ARG A 52 25.93 -12.11 -8.38
N HIS A 53 27.15 -12.24 -8.87
CA HIS A 53 28.32 -12.33 -7.99
C HIS A 53 28.59 -10.97 -7.35
N LEU A 54 28.67 -9.93 -8.16
CA LEU A 54 28.87 -8.56 -7.69
C LEU A 54 27.72 -8.10 -6.77
N PHE A 55 26.49 -8.47 -7.11
CA PHE A 55 25.34 -8.16 -6.24
C PHE A 55 25.45 -8.86 -4.89
N ASN A 56 25.83 -10.13 -4.87
CA ASN A 56 25.97 -10.89 -3.64
C ASN A 56 27.09 -10.32 -2.74
N GLU A 57 28.21 -9.94 -3.32
CA GLU A 57 29.30 -9.26 -2.59
C GLU A 57 28.82 -7.96 -1.96
N ALA A 58 28.16 -7.11 -2.75
CA ALA A 58 27.59 -5.85 -2.25
C ALA A 58 26.53 -6.10 -1.17
N TYR A 59 25.67 -7.10 -1.34
CA TYR A 59 24.66 -7.48 -0.36
C TYR A 59 25.29 -7.92 0.96
N LEU A 60 26.28 -8.79 0.92
CA LEU A 60 26.97 -9.28 2.12
C LEU A 60 27.72 -8.21 2.89
N MET A 61 28.15 -7.14 2.22
CA MET A 61 28.78 -5.97 2.87
C MET A 61 27.80 -5.16 3.73
N HIS A 62 26.50 -5.28 3.48
CA HIS A 62 25.46 -4.46 4.11
C HIS A 62 24.45 -5.25 4.96
N THR A 63 24.56 -6.57 4.97
CA THR A 63 23.68 -7.44 5.75
C THR A 63 24.41 -8.05 6.94
N SER A 64 23.64 -8.61 7.87
CA SER A 64 24.17 -9.35 8.98
C SER A 64 24.92 -10.60 8.52
N THR A 65 26.08 -10.86 9.09
CA THR A 65 26.84 -12.11 8.89
C THR A 65 26.23 -13.29 9.64
N SER A 66 25.22 -13.05 10.48
CA SER A 66 24.51 -14.04 11.29
C SER A 66 23.02 -14.09 10.90
N PRO A 67 22.69 -14.71 9.76
CA PRO A 67 21.30 -14.75 9.30
C PRO A 67 20.44 -15.54 10.29
N GLN A 68 19.30 -14.95 10.64
CA GLN A 68 18.32 -15.58 11.52
C GLN A 68 17.34 -16.40 10.68
N TYR A 69 17.48 -17.71 10.68
CA TYR A 69 16.62 -18.59 9.87
C TYR A 69 15.14 -18.48 10.21
N ALA A 70 14.80 -18.19 11.49
CA ALA A 70 13.40 -17.95 11.87
C ALA A 70 12.81 -16.72 11.13
N ILE A 71 13.58 -15.65 10.97
CA ILE A 71 13.16 -14.45 10.23
C ILE A 71 13.00 -14.78 8.74
N ILE A 72 13.96 -15.52 8.16
CA ILE A 72 13.89 -15.92 6.75
C ILE A 72 12.68 -16.82 6.52
N ALA A 73 12.49 -17.86 7.35
CA ALA A 73 11.34 -18.76 7.26
C ALA A 73 10.00 -18.03 7.44
N SER A 74 9.96 -16.99 8.27
CA SER A 74 8.73 -16.19 8.42
C SER A 74 8.30 -15.48 7.15
N CYS A 75 9.23 -15.17 6.24
CA CYS A 75 8.90 -14.64 4.93
C CYS A 75 8.13 -15.65 4.07
N ASP A 76 8.56 -16.93 4.10
CA ASP A 76 7.89 -18.00 3.35
C ASP A 76 6.52 -18.30 3.94
N VAL A 77 6.41 -18.34 5.26
CA VAL A 77 5.13 -18.50 5.96
C VAL A 77 4.19 -17.36 5.63
N ALA A 78 4.66 -16.12 5.69
CA ALA A 78 3.87 -14.96 5.32
C ALA A 78 3.38 -15.02 3.86
N ALA A 79 4.22 -15.48 2.94
CA ALA A 79 3.83 -15.68 1.55
C ALA A 79 2.75 -16.76 1.41
N ALA A 80 2.92 -17.90 2.09
CA ALA A 80 1.95 -18.99 2.09
C ALA A 80 0.59 -18.58 2.69
N MET A 81 0.59 -17.76 3.74
CA MET A 81 -0.65 -17.21 4.32
C MET A 81 -1.43 -16.34 3.34
N MET A 82 -0.76 -15.75 2.35
CA MET A 82 -1.41 -14.91 1.34
C MET A 82 -1.88 -15.68 0.11
N GLU A 83 -1.68 -16.99 0.07
CA GLU A 83 -2.23 -17.82 -1.00
C GLU A 83 -3.77 -17.96 -0.86
N PRO A 84 -4.49 -17.97 -2.01
CA PRO A 84 -5.93 -18.20 -1.98
C PRO A 84 -6.28 -19.62 -1.43
N PRO A 85 -7.42 -19.79 -0.74
CA PRO A 85 -8.42 -18.77 -0.42
C PRO A 85 -8.12 -17.96 0.84
N GLY A 86 -7.18 -18.39 1.68
CA GLY A 86 -6.90 -17.80 2.99
C GLY A 86 -6.46 -16.34 2.88
N GLY A 87 -5.50 -16.05 2.02
CA GLY A 87 -4.98 -14.70 1.82
C GLY A 87 -6.04 -13.73 1.28
N THR A 88 -6.92 -14.20 0.41
CA THR A 88 -8.05 -13.39 -0.07
C THR A 88 -8.95 -12.99 1.10
N ALA A 89 -9.34 -13.95 1.94
CA ALA A 89 -10.19 -13.70 3.11
C ALA A 89 -9.55 -12.70 4.08
N LEU A 90 -8.25 -12.86 4.37
CA LEU A 90 -7.52 -11.93 5.26
C LEU A 90 -7.50 -10.50 4.72
N VAL A 91 -7.32 -10.34 3.42
CA VAL A 91 -7.31 -8.99 2.79
C VAL A 91 -8.71 -8.38 2.80
N GLU A 92 -9.74 -9.16 2.46
CA GLU A 92 -11.14 -8.70 2.49
C GLU A 92 -11.56 -8.30 3.90
N GLU A 93 -11.24 -9.09 4.91
CA GLU A 93 -11.50 -8.77 6.33
C GLU A 93 -10.82 -7.46 6.73
N SER A 94 -9.53 -7.29 6.39
CA SER A 94 -8.80 -6.07 6.69
C SER A 94 -9.40 -4.83 6.01
N ILE A 95 -9.91 -4.97 4.79
CA ILE A 95 -10.60 -3.89 4.08
C ILE A 95 -11.92 -3.54 4.78
N LEU A 96 -12.71 -4.57 5.17
CA LEU A 96 -13.97 -4.36 5.89
C LEU A 96 -13.77 -3.65 7.22
N GLU A 97 -12.78 -4.06 8.00
CA GLU A 97 -12.43 -3.41 9.28
C GLU A 97 -12.01 -1.94 9.07
N ALA A 98 -11.22 -1.66 8.03
CA ALA A 98 -10.83 -0.29 7.71
C ALA A 98 -12.03 0.57 7.27
N LEU A 99 -12.99 0.00 6.55
CA LEU A 99 -14.23 0.68 6.18
C LEU A 99 -15.12 0.93 7.41
N ASP A 100 -15.26 -0.03 8.28
CA ASP A 100 -16.04 0.12 9.51
C ASP A 100 -15.44 1.17 10.44
N PHE A 101 -14.11 1.22 10.53
CA PHE A 101 -13.42 2.30 11.23
C PHE A 101 -13.75 3.68 10.62
N ARG A 102 -13.71 3.82 9.29
CA ARG A 102 -14.04 5.07 8.60
C ARG A 102 -15.49 5.49 8.85
N ARG A 103 -16.43 4.54 8.81
CA ARG A 103 -17.86 4.78 9.12
C ARG A 103 -18.05 5.22 10.56
N ALA A 104 -17.37 4.59 11.50
CA ALA A 104 -17.42 4.96 12.92
C ALA A 104 -16.88 6.38 13.13
N MET A 105 -15.74 6.71 12.52
CA MET A 105 -15.14 8.05 12.61
C MET A 105 -16.05 9.13 12.02
N ARG A 106 -16.74 8.84 10.90
CA ARG A 106 -17.69 9.78 10.31
C ARG A 106 -18.87 10.06 11.25
N LYS A 107 -19.44 9.03 11.88
CA LYS A 107 -20.51 9.22 12.85
C LYS A 107 -20.08 10.10 14.04
N VAL A 108 -18.87 9.91 14.50
CA VAL A 108 -18.32 10.74 15.58
C VAL A 108 -18.06 12.17 15.09
N GLU A 109 -17.61 12.35 13.86
CA GLU A 109 -17.46 13.68 13.26
C GLU A 109 -18.83 14.39 13.12
N GLU A 110 -19.87 13.69 12.71
CA GLU A 110 -21.23 14.23 12.64
C GLU A 110 -21.75 14.67 14.02
N GLU A 111 -21.39 13.95 15.07
CA GLU A 111 -21.80 14.25 16.44
C GLU A 111 -21.01 15.41 17.06
N PHE A 112 -19.71 15.50 16.79
CA PHE A 112 -18.81 16.44 17.46
C PHE A 112 -18.17 17.48 16.53
N GLY A 113 -18.36 17.39 15.21
CA GLY A 113 -17.68 18.20 14.23
C GLY A 113 -17.99 19.70 14.31
N ASP A 114 -19.16 20.08 14.82
CA ASP A 114 -19.57 21.48 15.03
C ASP A 114 -18.77 22.17 16.16
N GLN A 115 -17.99 21.42 16.89
CA GLN A 115 -17.16 21.95 18.01
C GLN A 115 -15.74 22.34 17.54
N ASP A 116 -15.47 22.37 16.25
CA ASP A 116 -14.18 22.69 15.62
C ASP A 116 -12.99 21.86 16.14
N TRP A 117 -13.24 20.74 16.75
CA TRP A 117 -12.21 19.96 17.42
C TRP A 117 -12.43 18.46 17.33
N TRP A 118 -12.37 17.92 16.11
CA TRP A 118 -12.44 16.48 15.96
C TRP A 118 -11.53 15.97 14.83
N PHE A 119 -11.16 14.69 14.95
CA PHE A 119 -10.39 14.00 13.95
C PHE A 119 -11.26 13.67 12.74
N LYS A 120 -10.70 13.81 11.55
CA LYS A 120 -11.35 13.47 10.30
C LYS A 120 -10.59 12.35 9.61
N VAL A 121 -11.29 11.44 8.97
CA VAL A 121 -10.66 10.48 8.08
C VAL A 121 -10.48 11.11 6.71
N TRP A 122 -9.25 11.14 6.24
CA TRP A 122 -8.92 11.64 4.91
C TRP A 122 -9.28 10.60 3.86
N GLY A 123 -10.08 10.99 2.88
CA GLY A 123 -10.53 10.13 1.79
C GLY A 123 -11.80 10.67 1.14
N PRO A 124 -12.21 10.13 0.00
CA PRO A 124 -13.47 10.48 -0.63
C PRO A 124 -14.65 9.93 0.17
N ASP A 125 -15.72 10.68 0.20
CA ASP A 125 -16.92 10.33 0.97
C ASP A 125 -17.60 9.05 0.48
N ASN A 126 -17.65 8.84 -0.82
CA ASN A 126 -18.25 7.66 -1.44
C ASN A 126 -17.63 6.34 -1.02
N LEU A 127 -16.34 6.29 -0.73
CA LEU A 127 -15.67 5.06 -0.28
C LEU A 127 -16.21 4.52 1.05
N VAL A 128 -16.86 5.36 1.84
CA VAL A 128 -17.45 4.96 3.12
C VAL A 128 -18.83 4.32 2.93
N ASP A 129 -19.59 4.81 1.96
CA ASP A 129 -20.97 4.44 1.75
C ASP A 129 -21.12 3.21 0.86
N GLU A 130 -20.23 3.06 -0.12
CA GLU A 130 -20.31 2.02 -1.15
C GLU A 130 -19.73 0.65 -0.74
N GLY A 131 -19.04 0.58 0.39
CA GLY A 131 -18.42 -0.66 0.86
C GLY A 131 -17.16 -1.04 0.09
N ILE A 132 -16.91 -2.35 -0.07
CA ILE A 132 -15.81 -2.85 -0.88
C ILE A 132 -16.23 -2.76 -2.35
N GLY A 133 -15.83 -1.70 -3.02
CA GLY A 133 -15.98 -1.56 -4.44
C GLY A 133 -14.98 -2.41 -5.24
N ARG A 134 -15.02 -2.28 -6.56
CA ARG A 134 -14.00 -2.83 -7.44
C ARG A 134 -12.67 -2.14 -7.21
N ALA A 135 -11.57 -2.78 -7.60
CA ALA A 135 -10.25 -2.16 -7.55
C ALA A 135 -10.20 -0.80 -8.27
N ASP A 136 -11.00 -0.63 -9.34
CA ASP A 136 -11.09 0.61 -10.10
C ASP A 136 -11.76 1.76 -9.32
N ASP A 137 -12.60 1.45 -8.34
CA ASP A 137 -13.31 2.44 -7.51
C ASP A 137 -12.37 3.14 -6.51
N TRP A 138 -11.22 2.53 -6.25
CA TRP A 138 -10.18 3.07 -5.38
C TRP A 138 -9.13 3.90 -6.13
N ILE A 139 -9.24 3.98 -7.45
CA ILE A 139 -8.33 4.78 -8.28
C ILE A 139 -8.72 6.25 -8.13
N ILE A 140 -7.74 7.08 -7.77
CA ILE A 140 -7.90 8.53 -7.68
C ILE A 140 -7.96 9.09 -9.10
N LYS A 141 -9.06 9.73 -9.44
CA LYS A 141 -9.28 10.36 -10.74
C LYS A 141 -9.21 11.88 -10.61
N ASP A 142 -8.62 12.52 -11.60
CA ASP A 142 -8.33 13.95 -11.59
C ASP A 142 -9.60 14.81 -11.85
N ASN A 143 -10.56 14.26 -12.56
CA ASN A 143 -11.75 14.96 -13.03
C ASN A 143 -13.00 14.76 -12.16
N GLU A 144 -12.87 14.18 -10.98
CA GLU A 144 -13.99 14.01 -10.07
C GLU A 144 -14.35 15.34 -9.38
N ALA A 145 -15.64 15.55 -9.17
CA ALA A 145 -16.13 16.72 -8.45
C ALA A 145 -15.51 16.84 -7.05
N ASP A 146 -15.10 15.71 -6.49
CA ASP A 146 -14.51 15.57 -5.15
C ASP A 146 -12.98 15.52 -5.14
N ALA A 147 -12.32 15.77 -6.27
CA ALA A 147 -10.86 15.78 -6.37
C ALA A 147 -10.18 16.77 -5.39
N LYS A 148 -10.94 17.69 -4.81
CA LYS A 148 -10.45 18.63 -3.80
C LYS A 148 -10.00 17.97 -2.50
N TRP A 149 -10.49 16.79 -2.18
CA TRP A 149 -10.17 16.10 -0.92
C TRP A 149 -8.71 15.69 -0.81
N HIS A 150 -8.05 15.38 -1.91
CA HIS A 150 -6.65 14.91 -1.85
C HIS A 150 -5.61 16.03 -2.00
N GLY A 151 -5.97 17.20 -2.48
CA GLY A 151 -5.05 18.35 -2.62
C GLY A 151 -3.90 18.15 -3.60
N PHE A 152 -3.85 17.04 -4.33
CA PHE A 152 -2.85 16.81 -5.37
C PHE A 152 -3.24 17.60 -6.63
N GLY A 153 -2.24 18.02 -7.41
CA GLY A 153 -2.48 18.59 -8.73
C GLY A 153 -2.98 17.56 -9.73
N GLN A 154 -2.79 17.83 -11.01
CA GLN A 154 -3.17 16.88 -12.05
C GLN A 154 -2.52 15.51 -11.86
N LEU A 155 -3.35 14.48 -11.81
CA LEU A 155 -2.93 13.09 -11.72
C LEU A 155 -3.17 12.40 -13.05
N ALA A 156 -2.24 11.52 -13.45
CA ALA A 156 -2.49 10.67 -14.60
C ALA A 156 -3.53 9.60 -14.25
N ASP A 157 -4.54 9.45 -15.10
CA ASP A 157 -5.60 8.46 -14.92
C ASP A 157 -5.06 7.06 -14.64
N GLY A 158 -5.55 6.44 -13.59
CA GLY A 158 -5.18 5.09 -13.18
C GLY A 158 -3.75 4.95 -12.65
N PHE A 159 -3.09 6.08 -12.33
CA PHE A 159 -1.73 6.05 -11.77
C PHE A 159 -1.72 5.95 -10.24
N ASN A 160 -2.64 6.62 -9.58
CA ASN A 160 -2.74 6.63 -8.12
C ASN A 160 -3.99 5.89 -7.66
N MET A 161 -3.85 5.18 -6.56
CA MET A 161 -4.92 4.46 -5.92
C MET A 161 -4.84 4.68 -4.40
N LEU A 162 -5.99 4.87 -3.78
CA LEU A 162 -6.08 4.85 -2.32
C LEU A 162 -5.92 3.41 -1.84
N ASP A 163 -5.06 3.20 -0.84
CA ASP A 163 -4.95 1.90 -0.20
C ASP A 163 -6.15 1.70 0.75
N PRO A 164 -7.04 0.74 0.47
CA PRO A 164 -8.27 0.58 1.23
C PRO A 164 -8.05 0.17 2.68
N ILE A 165 -6.94 -0.49 2.98
CA ILE A 165 -6.61 -0.95 4.34
C ILE A 165 -6.09 0.21 5.21
N LYS A 166 -5.45 1.21 4.60
CA LYS A 166 -4.86 2.33 5.33
C LYS A 166 -5.88 3.44 5.56
N SER A 167 -6.06 3.82 6.81
CA SER A 167 -6.87 4.98 7.20
C SER A 167 -5.95 6.12 7.64
N THR A 168 -5.97 7.22 6.90
CA THR A 168 -5.24 8.44 7.24
C THR A 168 -6.15 9.35 8.04
N ILE A 169 -5.67 9.82 9.18
CA ILE A 169 -6.42 10.69 10.08
C ILE A 169 -5.84 12.09 10.01
N VAL A 170 -6.71 13.06 9.79
CA VAL A 170 -6.38 14.48 9.91
C VAL A 170 -6.62 14.91 11.36
N THR A 171 -5.59 15.50 11.96
CA THR A 171 -5.67 15.95 13.36
C THR A 171 -6.45 17.26 13.50
N PRO A 172 -7.09 17.51 14.65
CA PRO A 172 -7.76 18.78 14.91
C PRO A 172 -6.85 19.99 14.71
N GLY A 173 -7.39 21.06 14.19
CA GLY A 173 -6.66 22.31 13.95
C GLY A 173 -5.81 22.33 12.67
N LEU A 174 -5.78 21.25 11.92
CA LEU A 174 -5.10 21.21 10.61
C LEU A 174 -6.13 21.35 9.49
N ALA A 175 -6.08 22.42 8.75
CA ALA A 175 -6.87 22.57 7.54
C ALA A 175 -6.25 21.78 6.37
N MET A 176 -7.09 21.32 5.43
CA MET A 176 -6.63 20.56 4.25
C MET A 176 -5.73 21.37 3.32
N ASP A 177 -5.75 22.70 3.44
CA ASP A 177 -4.86 23.61 2.71
C ASP A 177 -3.49 23.83 3.39
N GLY A 178 -3.22 23.10 4.46
CA GLY A 178 -1.99 23.20 5.25
C GLY A 178 -1.89 24.42 6.16
N LYS A 179 -2.98 25.15 6.35
CA LYS A 179 -3.06 26.23 7.32
C LYS A 179 -3.61 25.74 8.66
N PHE A 180 -3.12 26.32 9.74
CA PHE A 180 -3.58 26.08 11.10
C PHE A 180 -4.66 27.05 11.51
#